data_2564e4b66211b9465ddb3ce5d92a48b3
#
_entry.id   2564e4b66211b9465ddb3ce5d92a48b3
#
_cell.length_a   1.000
_cell.length_b   1.000
_cell.length_c   1.000
_cell.angle_alpha   90.00
_cell.angle_beta   90.00
_cell.angle_gamma   90.00
#
_symmetry.space_group_name_H-M   'P 1'
#
loop_
_entity.id
_entity.type
_entity.pdbx_description
1 polymer ?
#
loop_
_entity_poly.entity_id
_entity_poly.type
_entity_poly.pdbx_seq_one_letter_code
_entity_poly.pdbx_strand_id
1 'polypeptide(L)'
;MITVSGQLRKVPAAVRPTVKAAIDTVRAIAPNAEEIAYEMEAPRSERMMWKIARYAMAGKNVVGVGTFPRHSTIFFYRGRELDDGTGLLQGTGKDSRFVTLRSPSDVEKPAVKKLLRNAFALSRGK
;
A
#
# COMPACT_ATOMS: atom_id res chain seq x y z
N MET A 1 20.10 -8.66 5.22
CA MET A 1 18.74 -8.38 5.71
C MET A 1 17.98 -7.50 4.71
N ILE A 2 16.75 -7.86 4.40
CA ILE A 2 15.92 -7.07 3.49
C ILE A 2 15.16 -6.03 4.31
N THR A 3 15.28 -4.78 3.88
CA THR A 3 14.60 -3.66 4.53
C THR A 3 13.73 -2.92 3.52
N VAL A 4 12.74 -2.18 4.03
CA VAL A 4 11.90 -1.36 3.18
C VAL A 4 12.74 -0.31 2.44
N SER A 5 13.68 0.33 3.14
CA SER A 5 14.59 1.30 2.51
C SER A 5 15.44 0.67 1.41
N GLY A 6 15.91 -0.55 1.64
CA GLY A 6 16.70 -1.26 0.63
C GLY A 6 15.88 -1.60 -0.60
N GLN A 7 14.64 -2.04 -0.40
CA GLN A 7 13.74 -2.32 -1.52
C GLN A 7 13.40 -1.03 -2.27
N LEU A 8 13.12 0.04 -1.55
CA LEU A 8 12.79 1.32 -2.16
C LEU A 8 13.89 1.83 -3.09
N ARG A 9 15.15 1.62 -2.72
CA ARG A 9 16.28 2.04 -3.56
C ARG A 9 16.31 1.31 -4.90
N LYS A 10 15.75 0.10 -4.96
CA LYS A 10 15.71 -0.69 -6.19
C LYS A 10 14.54 -0.32 -7.09
N VAL A 11 13.55 0.39 -6.59
CA VAL A 11 12.36 0.77 -7.34
C VAL A 11 12.76 1.76 -8.44
N PRO A 12 12.22 1.62 -9.67
CA PRO A 12 12.56 2.54 -10.76
C PRO A 12 12.28 3.99 -10.39
N ALA A 13 13.16 4.88 -10.86
CA ALA A 13 13.06 6.31 -10.52
C ALA A 13 11.70 6.90 -10.88
N ALA A 14 11.07 6.41 -11.95
CA ALA A 14 9.77 6.93 -12.39
C ALA A 14 8.67 6.78 -11.34
N VAL A 15 8.71 5.72 -10.54
CA VAL A 15 7.65 5.45 -9.54
C VAL A 15 8.14 5.54 -8.11
N ARG A 16 9.45 5.71 -7.90
CA ARG A 16 10.03 5.77 -6.55
C ARG A 16 9.42 6.86 -5.67
N PRO A 17 9.21 8.09 -6.16
CA PRO A 17 8.59 9.13 -5.31
C PRO A 17 7.18 8.75 -4.85
N THR A 18 6.41 8.08 -5.71
CA THR A 18 5.06 7.65 -5.36
C THR A 18 5.09 6.56 -4.29
N VAL A 19 5.98 5.57 -4.46
CA VAL A 19 6.13 4.50 -3.47
C VAL A 19 6.57 5.09 -2.13
N LYS A 20 7.55 6.01 -2.15
CA LYS A 20 8.02 6.65 -0.93
C LYS A 20 6.90 7.43 -0.25
N ALA A 21 6.11 8.18 -1.02
CA ALA A 21 4.98 8.95 -0.47
C ALA A 21 3.96 8.01 0.19
N ALA A 22 3.67 6.87 -0.43
CA ALA A 22 2.75 5.89 0.13
C ALA A 22 3.27 5.34 1.45
N ILE A 23 4.53 4.95 1.49
CA ILE A 23 5.17 4.43 2.71
C ILE A 23 5.14 5.48 3.82
N ASP A 24 5.54 6.70 3.51
CA ASP A 24 5.58 7.78 4.50
C ASP A 24 4.18 8.07 5.05
N THR A 25 3.17 8.04 4.18
CA THR A 25 1.79 8.30 4.59
C THR A 25 1.27 7.19 5.52
N VAL A 26 1.54 5.94 5.19
CA VAL A 26 1.11 4.84 6.07
C VAL A 26 1.81 4.94 7.42
N ARG A 27 3.10 5.24 7.43
CA ARG A 27 3.85 5.42 8.69
C ARG A 27 3.26 6.53 9.55
N ALA A 28 2.84 7.63 8.91
CA ALA A 28 2.25 8.76 9.64
C ALA A 28 0.88 8.42 10.21
N ILE A 29 0.08 7.69 9.45
CA ILE A 29 -1.29 7.33 9.87
C ILE A 29 -1.28 6.23 10.94
N ALA A 30 -0.37 5.26 10.81
CA ALA A 30 -0.32 4.12 11.72
C ALA A 30 1.10 3.91 12.23
N PRO A 31 1.60 4.82 13.09
CA PRO A 31 2.98 4.74 13.57
C PRO A 31 3.26 3.49 14.42
N ASN A 32 2.23 2.87 14.97
CA ASN A 32 2.38 1.67 15.78
C ASN A 32 2.23 0.37 14.97
N ALA A 33 1.95 0.46 13.68
CA ALA A 33 1.86 -0.73 12.85
C ALA A 33 3.24 -1.33 12.65
N GLU A 34 3.29 -2.64 12.55
CA GLU A 34 4.53 -3.34 12.22
C GLU A 34 4.78 -3.22 10.72
N GLU A 35 5.92 -2.66 10.35
CA GLU A 35 6.33 -2.51 8.95
C GLU A 35 7.19 -3.70 8.56
N ILE A 36 6.78 -4.45 7.55
CA ILE A 36 7.47 -5.66 7.12
C ILE A 36 7.83 -5.52 5.65
N ALA A 37 9.12 -5.65 5.33
CA ALA A 37 9.56 -5.64 3.95
C ALA A 37 9.21 -6.96 3.29
N TYR A 38 8.73 -6.92 2.05
CA TYR A 38 8.59 -8.13 1.26
C TYR A 38 9.97 -8.56 0.74
N GLU A 39 10.25 -9.84 0.84
CA GLU A 39 11.48 -10.43 0.28
C GLU A 39 11.18 -10.84 -1.15
N MET A 40 10.98 -9.83 -1.98
CA MET A 40 10.59 -10.05 -3.37
C MET A 40 11.52 -9.28 -4.29
N GLU A 41 11.99 -9.96 -5.34
CA GLU A 41 12.77 -9.30 -6.37
C GLU A 41 11.86 -8.69 -7.42
N ALA A 42 12.40 -7.75 -8.19
CA ALA A 42 11.64 -7.10 -9.25
C ALA A 42 11.08 -8.14 -10.22
N PRO A 43 9.77 -8.11 -10.49
CA PRO A 43 9.18 -9.07 -11.42
C PRO A 43 9.70 -8.88 -12.84
N ARG A 44 9.73 -9.95 -13.61
CA ARG A 44 10.10 -9.89 -15.02
C ARG A 44 8.94 -9.38 -15.88
N SER A 45 7.71 -9.57 -15.42
CA SER A 45 6.52 -9.14 -16.16
C SER A 45 6.06 -7.78 -15.64
N GLU A 46 5.72 -6.87 -16.57
CA GLU A 46 5.16 -5.57 -16.20
C GLU A 46 3.75 -5.68 -15.63
N ARG A 47 3.14 -6.86 -15.75
CA ARG A 47 1.79 -7.09 -15.24
C ARG A 47 1.77 -7.60 -13.81
N MET A 48 2.94 -7.96 -13.28
CA MET A 48 3.04 -8.47 -11.91
C MET A 48 3.43 -7.35 -10.97
N MET A 49 2.67 -7.19 -9.88
CA MET A 49 2.98 -6.21 -8.87
C MET A 49 4.25 -6.60 -8.13
N TRP A 50 5.15 -5.64 -7.96
CA TRP A 50 6.29 -5.77 -7.08
C TRP A 50 5.88 -5.27 -5.71
N LYS A 51 5.68 -6.19 -4.77
CA LYS A 51 5.28 -5.84 -3.41
C LYS A 51 6.50 -5.38 -2.64
N ILE A 52 6.41 -4.21 -2.03
CA ILE A 52 7.55 -3.58 -1.36
C ILE A 52 7.44 -3.71 0.16
N ALA A 53 6.28 -3.40 0.72
CA ALA A 53 6.09 -3.40 2.17
C ALA A 53 4.65 -3.77 2.52
N ARG A 54 4.48 -4.36 3.71
CA ARG A 54 3.17 -4.55 4.27
C ARG A 54 3.16 -4.04 5.71
N TYR A 55 2.00 -3.72 6.19
CA TYR A 55 1.82 -3.13 7.52
C TYR A 55 0.79 -3.95 8.28
N ALA A 56 1.18 -4.45 9.45
CA ALA A 56 0.36 -5.34 10.26
C ALA A 56 0.02 -4.68 11.59
N MET A 57 -1.12 -5.05 12.12
CA MET A 57 -1.59 -4.59 13.43
C MET A 57 -2.15 -5.79 14.16
N ALA A 58 -1.70 -6.01 15.41
CA ALA A 58 -2.15 -7.14 16.22
C ALA A 58 -1.98 -8.48 15.49
N GLY A 59 -0.87 -8.62 14.75
CA GLY A 59 -0.55 -9.86 14.04
C GLY A 59 -1.28 -10.07 12.72
N LYS A 60 -2.07 -9.09 12.29
CA LYS A 60 -2.85 -9.21 11.04
C LYS A 60 -2.42 -8.16 10.04
N ASN A 61 -2.25 -8.56 8.79
CA ASN A 61 -1.92 -7.62 7.72
C ASN A 61 -3.10 -6.69 7.46
N VAL A 62 -2.82 -5.40 7.33
CA VAL A 62 -3.84 -4.37 7.11
C VAL A 62 -3.72 -3.80 5.71
N VAL A 63 -2.55 -3.24 5.38
CA VAL A 63 -2.32 -2.67 4.05
C VAL A 63 -0.93 -3.05 3.56
N GLY A 64 -0.75 -2.95 2.25
CA GLY A 64 0.55 -3.12 1.63
C GLY A 64 0.77 -2.06 0.57
N VAL A 65 2.04 -1.87 0.23
CA VAL A 65 2.47 -0.95 -0.82
C VAL A 65 3.23 -1.74 -1.86
N GLY A 66 2.85 -1.56 -3.10
CA GLY A 66 3.53 -2.20 -4.23
C GLY A 66 3.60 -1.28 -5.41
N THR A 67 4.27 -1.72 -6.46
CA THR A 67 4.41 -0.92 -7.66
C THR A 67 4.47 -1.77 -8.92
N PHE A 68 4.06 -1.14 -10.01
CA PHE A 68 4.31 -1.58 -11.38
C PHE A 68 5.27 -0.57 -11.99
N PRO A 69 5.78 -0.81 -13.20
CA PRO A 69 6.76 0.12 -13.78
C PRO A 69 6.28 1.55 -13.97
N ARG A 70 4.97 1.76 -14.14
CA ARG A 70 4.42 3.09 -14.46
C ARG A 70 3.42 3.64 -13.46
N HIS A 71 3.04 2.85 -12.47
CA HIS A 71 2.13 3.30 -11.42
C HIS A 71 2.35 2.45 -10.18
N SER A 72 1.92 2.98 -9.05
CA SER A 72 2.05 2.29 -7.77
C SER A 72 0.69 1.97 -7.20
N THR A 73 0.68 1.24 -6.09
CA THR A 73 -0.55 0.71 -5.53
C THR A 73 -0.46 0.65 -4.01
N ILE A 74 -1.55 1.01 -3.35
CA ILE A 74 -1.80 0.62 -1.97
C ILE A 74 -2.87 -0.45 -2.03
N PHE A 75 -2.62 -1.62 -1.44
CA PHE A 75 -3.62 -2.67 -1.39
C PHE A 75 -4.05 -2.91 0.05
N PHE A 76 -5.34 -3.23 0.21
CA PHE A 76 -6.00 -3.35 1.50
C PHE A 76 -6.44 -4.80 1.65
N TYR A 77 -5.91 -5.50 2.66
CA TYR A 77 -6.19 -6.92 2.84
C TYR A 77 -7.67 -7.22 3.10
N ARG A 78 -8.36 -6.30 3.77
CA ARG A 78 -9.79 -6.40 4.01
C ARG A 78 -10.54 -5.30 3.26
N GLY A 79 -10.07 -4.96 2.08
CA GLY A 79 -10.62 -3.86 1.29
C GLY A 79 -12.09 -3.99 0.99
N ARG A 80 -12.59 -5.22 0.86
CA ARG A 80 -14.00 -5.47 0.62
C ARG A 80 -14.89 -4.89 1.73
N GLU A 81 -14.37 -4.80 2.95
CA GLU A 81 -15.12 -4.29 4.09
C GLU A 81 -15.05 -2.75 4.23
N LEU A 82 -14.29 -2.10 3.36
CA LEU A 82 -14.14 -0.66 3.41
C LEU A 82 -15.14 0.00 2.47
N ASP A 83 -15.84 1.00 3.00
CA ASP A 83 -16.73 1.82 2.18
C ASP A 83 -15.96 3.07 1.77
N ASP A 84 -15.61 3.15 0.49
CA ASP A 84 -14.84 4.28 0.01
C ASP A 84 -15.70 5.48 -0.42
N GLY A 85 -16.97 5.24 -0.77
CA GLY A 85 -17.88 6.29 -1.21
C GLY A 85 -17.39 7.11 -2.40
N THR A 86 -16.23 6.78 -2.96
CA THR A 86 -15.58 7.57 -4.00
C THR A 86 -15.29 6.78 -5.27
N GLY A 87 -15.41 5.45 -5.20
CA GLY A 87 -15.08 4.59 -6.33
C GLY A 87 -13.59 4.37 -6.53
N LEU A 88 -12.76 4.73 -5.55
CA LEU A 88 -11.31 4.55 -5.66
C LEU A 88 -10.86 3.11 -5.49
N LEU A 89 -11.58 2.33 -4.70
CA LEU A 89 -11.21 0.94 -4.47
C LEU A 89 -11.51 0.09 -5.70
N GLN A 90 -10.52 -0.67 -6.12
CA GLN A 90 -10.58 -1.51 -7.31
C GLN A 90 -10.31 -2.95 -6.93
N GLY A 91 -10.71 -3.86 -7.80
CA GLY A 91 -10.43 -5.28 -7.66
C GLY A 91 -11.67 -6.11 -7.44
N THR A 92 -11.54 -7.39 -7.72
CA THR A 92 -12.63 -8.36 -7.62
C THR A 92 -12.25 -9.56 -6.77
N GLY A 93 -11.14 -9.47 -6.04
CA GLY A 93 -10.71 -10.54 -5.16
C GLY A 93 -11.72 -10.78 -4.03
N LYS A 94 -11.56 -11.89 -3.35
CA LYS A 94 -12.47 -12.28 -2.28
C LYS A 94 -12.54 -11.22 -1.17
N ASP A 95 -11.39 -10.74 -0.72
CA ASP A 95 -11.32 -9.78 0.39
C ASP A 95 -10.52 -8.53 0.04
N SER A 96 -9.52 -8.67 -0.79
CA SER A 96 -8.56 -7.61 -1.07
C SER A 96 -9.07 -6.60 -2.10
N ARG A 97 -8.70 -5.33 -1.90
CA ARG A 97 -8.97 -4.26 -2.86
C ARG A 97 -7.73 -3.38 -2.93
N PHE A 98 -7.63 -2.55 -3.96
CA PHE A 98 -6.47 -1.69 -4.12
C PHE A 98 -6.85 -0.34 -4.69
N VAL A 99 -5.94 0.62 -4.51
CA VAL A 99 -6.05 1.96 -5.08
C VAL A 99 -4.82 2.18 -5.97
N THR A 100 -5.05 2.65 -7.19
CA THR A 100 -3.98 2.97 -8.13
C THR A 100 -3.46 4.38 -7.87
N LEU A 101 -2.13 4.51 -7.81
CA LEU A 101 -1.45 5.78 -7.55
C LEU A 101 -0.52 6.08 -8.72
N ARG A 102 -0.75 7.20 -9.39
CA ARG A 102 0.03 7.57 -10.57
C ARG A 102 1.09 8.63 -10.25
N SER A 103 0.98 9.26 -9.09
CA SER A 103 1.91 10.30 -8.66
C SER A 103 1.84 10.44 -7.14
N PRO A 104 2.84 11.10 -6.54
CA PRO A 104 2.78 11.37 -5.09
C PRO A 104 1.51 12.14 -4.69
N SER A 105 1.01 13.02 -5.56
CA SER A 105 -0.20 13.80 -5.24
C SER A 105 -1.43 12.90 -5.09
N ASP A 106 -1.47 11.75 -5.74
CA ASP A 106 -2.57 10.80 -5.55
C ASP A 106 -2.59 10.27 -4.12
N VAL A 107 -1.42 10.09 -3.52
CA VAL A 107 -1.32 9.63 -2.13
C VAL A 107 -1.87 10.67 -1.18
N GLU A 108 -1.72 11.96 -1.53
CA GLU A 108 -2.15 13.06 -0.68
C GLU A 108 -3.66 13.30 -0.69
N LYS A 109 -4.39 12.64 -1.57
CA LYS A 109 -5.84 12.82 -1.64
C LYS A 109 -6.50 12.47 -0.31
N PRO A 110 -7.39 13.33 0.21
CA PRO A 110 -8.06 13.04 1.48
C PRO A 110 -8.80 11.70 1.48
N ALA A 111 -9.36 11.30 0.34
CA ALA A 111 -10.07 10.03 0.23
C ALA A 111 -9.13 8.84 0.43
N VAL A 112 -7.89 8.91 -0.07
CA VAL A 112 -6.90 7.86 0.12
C VAL A 112 -6.49 7.76 1.59
N LYS A 113 -6.23 8.90 2.22
CA LYS A 113 -5.87 8.93 3.64
C LYS A 113 -7.01 8.42 4.51
N LYS A 114 -8.25 8.73 4.14
CA LYS A 114 -9.41 8.23 4.88
C LYS A 114 -9.52 6.71 4.78
N LEU A 115 -9.29 6.15 3.60
CA LEU A 115 -9.29 4.69 3.43
C LEU A 115 -8.23 4.05 4.32
N LEU A 116 -7.03 4.63 4.37
CA LEU A 116 -5.96 4.12 5.23
C LEU A 116 -6.37 4.16 6.70
N ARG A 117 -6.89 5.30 7.17
CA ARG A 117 -7.33 5.41 8.56
C ARG A 117 -8.42 4.40 8.88
N ASN A 118 -9.38 4.23 7.97
CA ASN A 118 -10.49 3.29 8.16
C ASN A 118 -9.98 1.84 8.20
N ALA A 119 -9.00 1.52 7.36
CA ALA A 119 -8.44 0.16 7.34
C ALA A 119 -7.80 -0.18 8.70
N PHE A 120 -7.02 0.74 9.26
CA PHE A 120 -6.40 0.50 10.56
C PHE A 120 -7.42 0.54 11.70
N ALA A 121 -8.43 1.38 11.59
CA ALA A 121 -9.52 1.41 12.58
C ALA A 121 -10.29 0.09 12.58
N LEU A 122 -10.57 -0.45 11.41
CA LEU A 122 -11.25 -1.73 11.27
C LEU A 122 -10.46 -2.84 11.96
N SER A 123 -9.14 -2.82 11.79
CA SER A 123 -8.26 -3.81 12.40
C SER A 123 -8.25 -3.71 13.92
N ARG A 124 -8.26 -2.48 14.46
CA ARG A 124 -8.26 -2.26 15.91
C ARG A 124 -9.61 -2.54 16.55
N GLY A 125 -10.68 -2.39 15.81
CA GLY A 125 -12.03 -2.53 16.33
C GLY A 125 -12.48 -3.96 16.56
N LYS A 126 -11.64 -4.93 16.24
CA LYS A 126 -12.01 -6.35 16.34
C LYS A 126 -10.94 -7.14 17.08
#